data_0c175f14184973e2dc474e7df4bf1e91
#
_entry.id   0c175f14184973e2dc474e7df4bf1e91
#
_cell.length_a   1.000
_cell.length_b   1.000
_cell.length_c   1.000
_cell.angle_alpha   90.00
_cell.angle_beta   90.00
_cell.angle_gamma   90.00
#
_symmetry.space_group_name_H-M   'P 1'
#
loop_
_entity.id
_entity.type
_entity.pdbx_description
1 polymer ?
#
loop_
_entity_poly.entity_id
_entity_poly.type
_entity_poly.pdbx_seq_one_letter_code
_entity_poly.pdbx_strand_id
1 'polypeptide(L)'
;MKKIIVLLLLSPIFITAQVASVDFFVINDGMEEEYLEMEKVWVEFHKQMIAEGKMYGWSLFKVVSTSIEEGDSPDYMTLNRFESIEAMEAMWSDMNYEKFLKIVKKRVKGKLSTRKIKKIVEAKVKKSHHSYVIEMTDQTVPSVEMEVGEFIQVDAMIQQVDDYEGYETNIAQPILQRTVNDGNLKWWGLTKVSNRNDQALKEITHFTWQIPIEGKEMDWWSEKSSSIFGGEFAYGKLANLVGESRKVLGSGKLQLIMSEK
;
A
#
# COMPACT_ATOMS: atom_id res chain seq x y z
N MET A 1 -41.81 29.08 -22.87
CA MET A 1 -40.57 29.01 -22.07
C MET A 1 -40.49 27.64 -21.47
N LYS A 2 -39.62 26.74 -22.02
CA LYS A 2 -39.40 25.37 -21.49
C LYS A 2 -38.36 25.46 -20.36
N LYS A 3 -38.76 25.14 -19.11
CA LYS A 3 -37.84 25.02 -17.98
C LYS A 3 -37.10 23.70 -18.12
N ILE A 4 -35.80 23.77 -18.42
CA ILE A 4 -34.89 22.61 -18.36
C ILE A 4 -34.54 22.41 -16.89
N ILE A 5 -35.08 21.36 -16.28
CA ILE A 5 -34.65 20.90 -14.96
C ILE A 5 -33.39 20.09 -15.19
N VAL A 6 -32.22 20.65 -14.89
CA VAL A 6 -30.96 19.89 -14.80
C VAL A 6 -30.99 19.11 -13.51
N LEU A 7 -31.32 17.82 -13.61
CA LEU A 7 -31.21 16.87 -12.52
C LEU A 7 -29.72 16.55 -12.34
N LEU A 8 -29.04 17.25 -11.43
CA LEU A 8 -27.72 16.87 -10.96
C LEU A 8 -27.86 15.54 -10.23
N LEU A 9 -27.56 14.44 -10.92
CA LEU A 9 -27.33 13.14 -10.31
C LEU A 9 -26.06 13.26 -9.46
N LEU A 10 -26.22 13.63 -8.19
CA LEU A 10 -25.25 13.36 -7.14
C LEU A 10 -25.19 11.84 -7.00
N SER A 11 -24.36 11.20 -7.81
CA SER A 11 -23.94 9.83 -7.52
C SER A 11 -23.28 9.88 -6.15
N PRO A 12 -23.76 9.17 -5.13
CA PRO A 12 -23.00 9.03 -3.90
C PRO A 12 -21.69 8.37 -4.31
N ILE A 13 -20.58 9.10 -4.15
CA ILE A 13 -19.25 8.51 -4.19
C ILE A 13 -19.21 7.63 -2.94
N PHE A 14 -19.62 6.38 -3.08
CA PHE A 14 -19.32 5.38 -2.08
C PHE A 14 -17.80 5.27 -2.06
N ILE A 15 -17.18 5.86 -1.05
CA ILE A 15 -15.82 5.52 -0.67
C ILE A 15 -15.95 4.09 -0.15
N THR A 16 -15.88 3.12 -1.04
CA THR A 16 -15.73 1.73 -0.66
C THR A 16 -14.37 1.63 0.02
N ALA A 17 -14.35 1.15 1.25
CA ALA A 17 -13.12 0.89 1.96
C ALA A 17 -12.20 0.07 1.05
N GLN A 18 -11.12 0.66 0.58
CA GLN A 18 -10.16 -0.06 -0.25
C GLN A 18 -9.41 -1.02 0.65
N VAL A 19 -9.48 -2.28 0.30
CA VAL A 19 -8.77 -3.36 0.98
C VAL A 19 -7.55 -3.73 0.14
N ALA A 20 -6.44 -4.00 0.83
CA ALA A 20 -5.28 -4.56 0.16
C ALA A 20 -4.64 -5.68 0.97
N SER A 21 -4.02 -6.67 0.30
CA SER A 21 -2.98 -7.45 0.94
C SER A 21 -1.62 -6.81 0.66
N VAL A 22 -0.86 -6.66 1.72
CA VAL A 22 0.52 -6.16 1.71
C VAL A 22 1.42 -7.29 2.15
N ASP A 23 2.33 -7.66 1.28
CA ASP A 23 3.22 -8.80 1.50
C ASP A 23 4.67 -8.34 1.44
N PHE A 24 5.38 -8.45 2.56
CA PHE A 24 6.80 -8.16 2.65
C PHE A 24 7.60 -9.46 2.57
N PHE A 25 8.64 -9.47 1.73
CA PHE A 25 9.46 -10.65 1.48
C PHE A 25 10.93 -10.38 1.79
N VAL A 26 11.54 -11.30 2.53
CA VAL A 26 13.00 -11.44 2.60
C VAL A 26 13.39 -12.51 1.59
N ILE A 27 14.33 -12.21 0.70
CA ILE A 27 14.78 -13.10 -0.36
C ILE A 27 16.05 -13.85 0.09
N ASN A 28 16.17 -15.11 -0.29
CA ASN A 28 17.40 -15.86 -0.04
C ASN A 28 18.58 -15.23 -0.75
N ASP A 29 19.75 -15.23 -0.12
CA ASP A 29 20.99 -14.64 -0.64
C ASP A 29 21.28 -15.11 -2.06
N GLY A 30 21.51 -14.16 -2.95
CA GLY A 30 21.83 -14.40 -4.36
C GLY A 30 20.67 -14.84 -5.24
N MET A 31 19.42 -14.86 -4.74
CA MET A 31 18.23 -15.30 -5.50
C MET A 31 17.33 -14.15 -5.97
N GLU A 32 17.87 -12.94 -6.02
CA GLU A 32 17.10 -11.76 -6.46
C GLU A 32 16.61 -11.86 -7.91
N GLU A 33 17.46 -12.36 -8.82
CA GLU A 33 17.09 -12.52 -10.23
C GLU A 33 15.96 -13.54 -10.41
N GLU A 34 16.05 -14.68 -9.72
CA GLU A 34 15.02 -15.72 -9.74
C GLU A 34 13.70 -15.22 -9.12
N TYR A 35 13.78 -14.40 -8.06
CA TYR A 35 12.58 -13.76 -7.48
C TYR A 35 11.91 -12.83 -8.50
N LEU A 36 12.67 -11.97 -9.15
CA LEU A 36 12.13 -11.07 -10.16
C LEU A 36 11.59 -11.82 -11.40
N GLU A 37 12.21 -12.95 -11.79
CA GLU A 37 11.64 -13.83 -12.82
C GLU A 37 10.30 -14.44 -12.36
N MET A 38 10.19 -14.82 -11.10
CA MET A 38 8.94 -15.33 -10.52
C MET A 38 7.85 -14.25 -10.53
N GLU A 39 8.16 -13.02 -10.12
CA GLU A 39 7.19 -11.92 -10.10
C GLU A 39 6.72 -11.55 -11.53
N LYS A 40 7.57 -11.65 -12.55
CA LYS A 40 7.16 -11.52 -13.97
C LYS A 40 6.13 -12.58 -14.41
N VAL A 41 6.17 -13.76 -13.81
CA VAL A 41 5.15 -14.80 -14.04
C VAL A 41 3.86 -14.46 -13.29
N TRP A 42 3.95 -13.98 -12.04
CA TRP A 42 2.82 -13.51 -11.24
C TRP A 42 2.11 -12.31 -11.87
N VAL A 43 2.83 -11.37 -12.47
CA VAL A 43 2.26 -10.25 -13.25
C VAL A 43 1.21 -10.75 -14.26
N GLU A 44 1.49 -11.82 -14.98
CA GLU A 44 0.55 -12.35 -15.97
C GLU A 44 -0.72 -12.93 -15.33
N PHE A 45 -0.61 -13.47 -14.12
CA PHE A 45 -1.77 -13.88 -13.34
C PHE A 45 -2.57 -12.65 -12.89
N HIS A 46 -1.92 -11.63 -12.31
CA HIS A 46 -2.59 -10.42 -11.84
C HIS A 46 -3.30 -9.67 -12.96
N LYS A 47 -2.69 -9.55 -14.14
CA LYS A 47 -3.34 -9.01 -15.35
C LYS A 47 -4.66 -9.69 -15.67
N GLN A 48 -4.73 -11.02 -15.50
CA GLN A 48 -5.98 -11.75 -15.74
C GLN A 48 -7.01 -11.45 -14.66
N MET A 49 -6.61 -11.41 -13.38
CA MET A 49 -7.53 -11.11 -12.28
C MET A 49 -8.08 -9.69 -12.36
N ILE A 50 -7.25 -8.73 -12.76
CA ILE A 50 -7.67 -7.34 -13.00
C ILE A 50 -8.66 -7.28 -14.18
N ALA A 51 -8.34 -7.94 -15.30
CA ALA A 51 -9.22 -7.99 -16.47
C ALA A 51 -10.57 -8.67 -16.20
N GLU A 52 -10.65 -9.55 -15.20
CA GLU A 52 -11.89 -10.19 -14.73
C GLU A 52 -12.62 -9.37 -13.65
N GLY A 53 -12.10 -8.20 -13.25
CA GLY A 53 -12.64 -7.36 -12.19
C GLY A 53 -12.56 -7.98 -10.78
N LYS A 54 -11.68 -8.96 -10.57
CA LYS A 54 -11.48 -9.64 -9.28
C LYS A 54 -10.53 -8.88 -8.35
N MET A 55 -9.74 -7.98 -8.90
CA MET A 55 -8.87 -7.06 -8.18
C MET A 55 -8.71 -5.77 -8.97
N TYR A 56 -8.35 -4.68 -8.28
CA TYR A 56 -8.17 -3.35 -8.89
C TYR A 56 -6.76 -3.09 -9.37
N GLY A 57 -5.78 -3.80 -8.85
CA GLY A 57 -4.41 -3.58 -9.21
C GLY A 57 -3.42 -4.37 -8.38
N TRP A 58 -2.22 -4.44 -8.90
CA TRP A 58 -1.07 -5.07 -8.28
C TRP A 58 0.16 -4.18 -8.44
N SER A 59 1.01 -4.14 -7.43
CA SER A 59 2.27 -3.39 -7.48
C SER A 59 3.36 -4.14 -6.76
N LEU A 60 4.59 -4.08 -7.29
CA LEU A 60 5.81 -4.60 -6.69
C LEU A 60 6.77 -3.45 -6.40
N PHE A 61 7.24 -3.39 -5.18
CA PHE A 61 8.22 -2.42 -4.71
C PHE A 61 9.50 -3.10 -4.26
N LYS A 62 10.64 -2.47 -4.56
CA LYS A 62 11.93 -2.82 -3.96
C LYS A 62 12.14 -1.94 -2.72
N VAL A 63 12.53 -2.54 -1.60
CA VAL A 63 12.93 -1.79 -0.41
C VAL A 63 14.31 -1.19 -0.67
N VAL A 64 14.41 0.13 -0.59
CA VAL A 64 15.67 0.87 -0.83
C VAL A 64 16.39 1.16 0.46
N SER A 65 15.62 1.47 1.51
CA SER A 65 16.13 1.65 2.87
C SER A 65 15.04 1.34 3.88
N THR A 66 15.45 0.92 5.07
CA THR A 66 14.55 0.65 6.17
C THR A 66 15.25 0.94 7.49
N SER A 67 14.47 1.28 8.53
CA SER A 67 14.95 1.37 9.91
C SER A 67 14.78 0.06 10.67
N ILE A 68 14.28 -1.01 10.03
CA ILE A 68 14.22 -2.35 10.60
C ILE A 68 15.63 -2.94 10.55
N GLU A 69 16.05 -3.60 11.65
CA GLU A 69 17.39 -4.15 11.78
C GLU A 69 17.68 -5.26 10.75
N GLU A 70 18.95 -5.39 10.39
CA GLU A 70 19.44 -6.37 9.42
C GLU A 70 19.07 -7.80 9.87
N GLY A 71 18.56 -8.60 8.92
CA GLY A 71 18.09 -9.96 9.15
C GLY A 71 16.56 -10.12 9.13
N ASP A 72 15.82 -9.10 9.55
CA ASP A 72 14.35 -9.01 9.46
C ASP A 72 13.88 -8.00 8.42
N SER A 73 14.83 -7.27 7.80
CA SER A 73 14.56 -6.26 6.78
C SER A 73 14.03 -6.91 5.50
N PRO A 74 12.83 -6.53 5.02
CA PRO A 74 12.33 -7.04 3.76
C PRO A 74 13.13 -6.45 2.58
N ASP A 75 13.29 -7.25 1.52
CA ASP A 75 13.88 -6.83 0.24
C ASP A 75 12.83 -6.27 -0.70
N TYR A 76 11.62 -6.83 -0.65
CA TYR A 76 10.51 -6.49 -1.54
C TYR A 76 9.18 -6.42 -0.82
N MET A 77 8.25 -5.66 -1.39
CA MET A 77 6.86 -5.59 -0.97
C MET A 77 5.94 -5.70 -2.19
N THR A 78 4.88 -6.51 -2.08
CA THR A 78 3.76 -6.46 -3.03
C THR A 78 2.53 -5.83 -2.40
N LEU A 79 1.75 -5.13 -3.21
CA LEU A 79 0.47 -4.55 -2.84
C LEU A 79 -0.60 -5.06 -3.81
N ASN A 80 -1.55 -5.85 -3.31
CA ASN A 80 -2.70 -6.37 -4.07
C ASN A 80 -3.96 -5.65 -3.62
N ARG A 81 -4.65 -4.94 -4.51
CA ARG A 81 -5.80 -4.07 -4.19
C ARG A 81 -7.12 -4.71 -4.59
N PHE A 82 -8.09 -4.70 -3.67
CA PHE A 82 -9.40 -5.31 -3.82
C PHE A 82 -10.52 -4.33 -3.44
N GLU A 83 -11.74 -4.64 -3.85
CA GLU A 83 -12.94 -3.90 -3.49
C GLU A 83 -13.29 -4.06 -2.00
N SER A 84 -13.20 -5.30 -1.51
CA SER A 84 -13.49 -5.66 -0.12
C SER A 84 -12.71 -6.90 0.31
N ILE A 85 -12.77 -7.21 1.61
CA ILE A 85 -12.21 -8.45 2.18
C ILE A 85 -12.87 -9.66 1.53
N GLU A 86 -14.19 -9.64 1.36
CA GLU A 86 -14.95 -10.73 0.76
C GLU A 86 -14.54 -10.98 -0.70
N ALA A 87 -14.29 -9.91 -1.47
CA ALA A 87 -13.81 -10.02 -2.85
C ALA A 87 -12.40 -10.64 -2.89
N MET A 88 -11.52 -10.26 -1.98
CA MET A 88 -10.19 -10.84 -1.82
C MET A 88 -10.28 -12.33 -1.47
N GLU A 89 -11.06 -12.68 -0.45
CA GLU A 89 -11.23 -14.06 -0.01
C GLU A 89 -11.87 -14.93 -1.08
N ALA A 90 -12.89 -14.42 -1.78
CA ALA A 90 -13.53 -15.13 -2.90
C ALA A 90 -12.55 -15.42 -4.03
N MET A 91 -11.68 -14.45 -4.40
CA MET A 91 -10.66 -14.67 -5.42
C MET A 91 -9.67 -15.76 -5.01
N TRP A 92 -9.15 -15.69 -3.78
CA TRP A 92 -8.13 -16.65 -3.32
C TRP A 92 -8.71 -18.03 -3.01
N SER A 93 -9.95 -18.14 -2.48
CA SER A 93 -10.60 -19.43 -2.21
C SER A 93 -10.94 -20.21 -3.50
N ASP A 94 -11.25 -19.50 -4.58
CA ASP A 94 -11.46 -20.10 -5.90
C ASP A 94 -10.14 -20.51 -6.59
N MET A 95 -8.97 -20.00 -6.10
CA MET A 95 -7.68 -20.21 -6.75
C MET A 95 -6.95 -21.42 -6.17
N ASN A 96 -6.45 -22.25 -7.08
CA ASN A 96 -5.50 -23.33 -6.76
C ASN A 96 -4.38 -23.35 -7.80
N TYR A 97 -3.36 -24.14 -7.50
CA TYR A 97 -2.16 -24.22 -8.34
C TYR A 97 -2.44 -24.57 -9.83
N GLU A 98 -3.36 -25.50 -10.09
CA GLU A 98 -3.71 -25.89 -11.46
C GLU A 98 -4.44 -24.77 -12.22
N LYS A 99 -5.35 -24.06 -11.56
CA LYS A 99 -6.03 -22.87 -12.13
C LYS A 99 -5.01 -21.77 -12.41
N PHE A 100 -4.12 -21.47 -11.46
CA PHE A 100 -3.03 -20.53 -11.64
C PHE A 100 -2.17 -20.86 -12.87
N LEU A 101 -1.67 -22.09 -12.96
CA LEU A 101 -0.86 -22.56 -14.11
C LEU A 101 -1.61 -22.43 -15.44
N LYS A 102 -2.91 -22.75 -15.44
CA LYS A 102 -3.76 -22.64 -16.65
C LYS A 102 -3.86 -21.19 -17.13
N ILE A 103 -4.07 -20.26 -16.19
CA ILE A 103 -4.15 -18.83 -16.47
C ILE A 103 -2.83 -18.32 -17.04
N VAL A 104 -1.74 -18.52 -16.31
CA VAL A 104 -0.42 -18.05 -16.70
C VAL A 104 0.00 -18.64 -18.05
N LYS A 105 -0.15 -19.96 -18.25
CA LYS A 105 0.17 -20.62 -19.52
C LYS A 105 -0.58 -20.02 -20.71
N LYS A 106 -1.86 -19.66 -20.54
CA LYS A 106 -2.66 -19.01 -21.58
C LYS A 106 -2.06 -17.65 -21.96
N ARG A 107 -1.64 -16.87 -20.96
CA ARG A 107 -1.14 -15.49 -21.14
C ARG A 107 0.27 -15.44 -21.69
N VAL A 108 1.15 -16.35 -21.26
CA VAL A 108 2.55 -16.42 -21.76
C VAL A 108 2.72 -17.34 -22.96
N LYS A 109 1.62 -17.70 -23.65
CA LYS A 109 1.61 -18.62 -24.79
C LYS A 109 2.71 -18.26 -25.81
N GLY A 110 3.59 -19.22 -26.11
CA GLY A 110 4.70 -19.05 -27.04
C GLY A 110 5.97 -18.41 -26.45
N LYS A 111 5.91 -17.83 -25.24
CA LYS A 111 7.06 -17.20 -24.56
C LYS A 111 7.75 -18.15 -23.58
N LEU A 112 6.98 -18.91 -22.79
CA LEU A 112 7.49 -19.84 -21.78
C LEU A 112 6.82 -21.21 -21.91
N SER A 113 7.63 -22.29 -21.77
CA SER A 113 7.10 -23.65 -21.67
C SER A 113 6.48 -23.90 -20.29
N THR A 114 5.52 -24.83 -20.20
CA THR A 114 4.91 -25.21 -18.89
C THR A 114 5.96 -25.68 -17.89
N ARG A 115 6.99 -26.41 -18.35
CA ARG A 115 8.10 -26.88 -17.50
C ARG A 115 8.90 -25.69 -16.93
N LYS A 116 9.15 -24.65 -17.75
CA LYS A 116 9.87 -23.44 -17.28
C LYS A 116 9.03 -22.65 -16.29
N ILE A 117 7.72 -22.47 -16.54
CA ILE A 117 6.81 -21.80 -15.61
C ILE A 117 6.81 -22.50 -14.24
N LYS A 118 6.63 -23.84 -14.23
CA LYS A 118 6.66 -24.62 -12.99
C LYS A 118 7.98 -24.43 -12.25
N LYS A 119 9.12 -24.56 -12.93
CA LYS A 119 10.45 -24.38 -12.32
C LYS A 119 10.59 -23.00 -11.66
N ILE A 120 10.11 -21.94 -12.30
CA ILE A 120 10.17 -20.57 -11.79
C ILE A 120 9.28 -20.42 -10.54
N VAL A 121 8.02 -20.83 -10.61
CA VAL A 121 7.03 -20.62 -9.52
C VAL A 121 7.30 -21.50 -8.31
N GLU A 122 7.88 -22.69 -8.51
CA GLU A 122 8.23 -23.64 -7.45
C GLU A 122 9.61 -23.36 -6.82
N ALA A 123 10.35 -22.37 -7.34
CA ALA A 123 11.64 -21.99 -6.78
C ALA A 123 11.50 -21.44 -5.35
N LYS A 124 12.30 -21.97 -4.42
CA LYS A 124 12.31 -21.51 -3.02
C LYS A 124 13.16 -20.25 -2.89
N VAL A 125 12.67 -19.14 -3.42
CA VAL A 125 13.41 -17.87 -3.46
C VAL A 125 13.21 -17.03 -2.18
N LYS A 126 12.11 -17.25 -1.45
CA LYS A 126 11.73 -16.45 -0.27
C LYS A 126 12.23 -17.11 1.01
N LYS A 127 12.92 -16.35 1.85
CA LYS A 127 13.36 -16.75 3.21
C LYS A 127 12.22 -16.57 4.22
N SER A 128 11.51 -15.42 4.14
CA SER A 128 10.34 -15.14 4.96
C SER A 128 9.28 -14.35 4.18
N HIS A 129 8.05 -14.39 4.69
CA HIS A 129 6.89 -13.76 4.09
C HIS A 129 5.96 -13.22 5.18
N HIS A 130 5.94 -11.89 5.35
CA HIS A 130 5.10 -11.20 6.32
C HIS A 130 3.93 -10.58 5.57
N SER A 131 2.73 -11.11 5.77
CA SER A 131 1.51 -10.70 5.06
C SER A 131 0.53 -10.02 6.00
N TYR A 132 -0.02 -8.90 5.55
CA TYR A 132 -1.05 -8.13 6.24
C TYR A 132 -2.22 -7.87 5.30
N VAL A 133 -3.43 -7.98 5.81
CA VAL A 133 -4.62 -7.42 5.17
C VAL A 133 -4.87 -6.06 5.79
N ILE A 134 -4.97 -5.04 4.97
CA ILE A 134 -5.14 -3.66 5.40
C ILE A 134 -6.39 -3.04 4.80
N GLU A 135 -7.02 -2.15 5.55
CA GLU A 135 -8.19 -1.37 5.13
C GLU A 135 -7.85 0.11 5.18
N MET A 136 -8.22 0.86 4.14
CA MET A 136 -8.01 2.31 4.10
C MET A 136 -8.91 2.99 5.14
N THR A 137 -8.31 3.68 6.10
CA THR A 137 -9.01 4.45 7.13
C THR A 137 -9.20 5.89 6.67
N ASP A 138 -8.13 6.53 6.15
CA ASP A 138 -8.18 7.91 5.67
C ASP A 138 -7.06 8.18 4.66
N GLN A 139 -7.22 9.23 3.85
CA GLN A 139 -6.22 9.66 2.87
C GLN A 139 -6.40 11.12 2.48
N THR A 140 -5.34 11.70 1.92
CA THR A 140 -5.42 13.00 1.25
C THR A 140 -6.05 12.88 -0.13
N VAL A 141 -6.63 14.00 -0.61
CA VAL A 141 -7.25 14.10 -1.94
C VAL A 141 -6.51 15.16 -2.78
N PRO A 142 -6.43 15.00 -4.11
CA PRO A 142 -6.89 13.82 -4.85
C PRO A 142 -6.03 12.59 -4.60
N SER A 143 -6.63 11.41 -4.78
CA SER A 143 -5.84 10.18 -4.88
C SER A 143 -4.96 10.25 -6.12
N VAL A 144 -3.73 9.77 -6.01
CA VAL A 144 -2.76 9.77 -7.10
C VAL A 144 -2.28 8.35 -7.40
N GLU A 145 -1.93 8.14 -8.64
CA GLU A 145 -1.29 6.91 -9.06
C GLU A 145 0.23 7.11 -9.12
N MET A 146 0.95 6.09 -8.69
CA MET A 146 2.40 6.06 -8.82
C MET A 146 2.83 5.57 -10.20
N GLU A 147 3.93 6.13 -10.68
CA GLU A 147 4.65 5.65 -11.86
C GLU A 147 5.84 4.77 -11.45
N VAL A 148 6.23 3.83 -12.32
CA VAL A 148 7.41 3.00 -12.10
C VAL A 148 8.64 3.89 -11.98
N GLY A 149 9.42 3.66 -10.93
CA GLY A 149 10.57 4.47 -10.54
C GLY A 149 10.29 5.43 -9.38
N GLU A 150 9.05 5.77 -9.09
CA GLU A 150 8.69 6.63 -7.95
C GLU A 150 8.86 5.92 -6.61
N PHE A 151 9.00 6.72 -5.56
CA PHE A 151 9.19 6.24 -4.20
C PHE A 151 7.96 6.43 -3.34
N ILE A 152 7.75 5.48 -2.43
CA ILE A 152 6.79 5.59 -1.34
C ILE A 152 7.53 5.36 -0.01
N GLN A 153 7.18 6.13 1.00
CA GLN A 153 7.56 5.85 2.39
C GLN A 153 6.41 5.11 3.06
N VAL A 154 6.76 4.10 3.83
CA VAL A 154 5.81 3.29 4.62
C VAL A 154 6.30 3.26 6.05
N ASP A 155 5.45 3.64 7.00
CA ASP A 155 5.75 3.58 8.42
C ASP A 155 4.82 2.57 9.09
N ALA A 156 5.40 1.58 9.77
CA ALA A 156 4.67 0.61 10.57
C ALA A 156 4.39 1.18 11.96
N MET A 157 3.11 1.26 12.34
CA MET A 157 2.63 1.92 13.53
C MET A 157 2.06 0.95 14.55
N ILE A 158 2.32 1.24 15.83
CA ILE A 158 1.67 0.61 16.97
C ILE A 158 0.76 1.66 17.62
N GLN A 159 -0.54 1.43 17.60
CA GLN A 159 -1.53 2.24 18.30
C GLN A 159 -1.23 2.23 19.81
N GLN A 160 -1.20 3.40 20.46
CA GLN A 160 -0.95 3.54 21.89
C GLN A 160 -2.21 3.97 22.66
N VAL A 161 -3.20 4.52 21.98
CA VAL A 161 -4.47 4.97 22.56
C VAL A 161 -5.65 4.51 21.71
N ASP A 162 -6.82 4.32 22.33
CA ASP A 162 -8.01 3.78 21.64
C ASP A 162 -8.48 4.66 20.47
N ASP A 163 -8.31 6.00 20.58
CA ASP A 163 -8.72 6.97 19.55
C ASP A 163 -7.60 7.35 18.59
N TYR A 164 -6.61 6.47 18.37
CA TYR A 164 -5.49 6.74 17.47
C TYR A 164 -5.93 7.18 16.07
N GLU A 165 -6.89 6.47 15.47
CA GLU A 165 -7.42 6.83 14.15
C GLU A 165 -8.02 8.26 14.17
N GLY A 166 -8.69 8.64 15.25
CA GLY A 166 -9.22 10.00 15.43
C GLY A 166 -8.12 11.07 15.46
N TYR A 167 -6.97 10.81 16.09
CA TYR A 167 -5.83 11.74 16.05
C TYR A 167 -5.25 11.87 14.65
N GLU A 168 -5.11 10.77 13.92
CA GLU A 168 -4.61 10.80 12.54
C GLU A 168 -5.56 11.54 11.61
N THR A 169 -6.86 11.24 11.65
CA THR A 169 -7.85 11.81 10.73
C THR A 169 -8.18 13.27 11.01
N ASN A 170 -8.20 13.68 12.28
CA ASN A 170 -8.62 15.05 12.66
C ASN A 170 -7.45 16.02 12.85
N ILE A 171 -6.22 15.53 13.04
CA ILE A 171 -5.05 16.38 13.28
C ILE A 171 -4.00 16.20 12.18
N ALA A 172 -3.53 14.96 11.95
CA ALA A 172 -2.45 14.72 10.97
C ALA A 172 -2.93 14.91 9.52
N GLN A 173 -4.08 14.34 9.14
CA GLN A 173 -4.60 14.41 7.78
C GLN A 173 -4.80 15.84 7.27
N PRO A 174 -5.41 16.80 8.03
CA PRO A 174 -5.54 18.19 7.57
C PRO A 174 -4.20 18.88 7.29
N ILE A 175 -3.15 18.58 8.08
CA ILE A 175 -1.79 19.09 7.85
C ILE A 175 -1.24 18.53 6.56
N LEU A 176 -1.37 17.21 6.36
CA LEU A 176 -0.88 16.50 5.19
C LEU A 176 -1.64 16.89 3.93
N GLN A 177 -2.96 17.10 4.05
CA GLN A 177 -3.76 17.64 2.96
C GLN A 177 -3.26 19.03 2.51
N ARG A 178 -2.90 19.88 3.46
CA ARG A 178 -2.29 21.18 3.13
C ARG A 178 -0.92 20.98 2.46
N THR A 179 -0.09 20.08 2.96
CA THR A 179 1.21 19.77 2.37
C THR A 179 1.05 19.29 0.92
N VAL A 180 0.01 18.51 0.62
CA VAL A 180 -0.37 18.10 -0.74
C VAL A 180 -0.80 19.32 -1.56
N ASN A 181 -1.66 20.18 -1.03
CA ASN A 181 -2.15 21.37 -1.73
C ASN A 181 -1.02 22.37 -2.04
N ASP A 182 -0.02 22.45 -1.18
CA ASP A 182 1.17 23.30 -1.36
C ASP A 182 2.23 22.68 -2.31
N GLY A 183 1.97 21.46 -2.83
CA GLY A 183 2.87 20.76 -3.75
C GLY A 183 4.17 20.26 -3.11
N ASN A 184 4.17 19.95 -1.82
CA ASN A 184 5.31 19.41 -1.08
C ASN A 184 5.18 17.93 -0.75
N LEU A 185 4.00 17.37 -0.90
CA LEU A 185 3.68 15.95 -0.80
C LEU A 185 2.76 15.57 -1.96
N LYS A 186 2.91 14.39 -2.54
CA LYS A 186 2.04 13.94 -3.62
C LYS A 186 0.77 13.30 -3.06
N TRP A 187 0.89 12.50 -2.01
CA TRP A 187 -0.22 11.81 -1.37
C TRP A 187 0.19 11.24 0.00
N TRP A 188 -0.79 11.10 0.89
CA TRP A 188 -0.71 10.38 2.16
C TRP A 188 -1.95 9.52 2.38
N GLY A 189 -1.78 8.38 3.08
CA GLY A 189 -2.87 7.51 3.52
C GLY A 189 -2.56 6.83 4.82
N LEU A 190 -3.63 6.53 5.58
CA LEU A 190 -3.64 5.72 6.78
C LEU A 190 -4.40 4.43 6.52
N THR A 191 -3.82 3.30 6.88
CA THR A 191 -4.48 2.00 6.80
C THR A 191 -4.42 1.27 8.13
N LYS A 192 -5.51 0.56 8.46
CA LYS A 192 -5.64 -0.32 9.61
C LYS A 192 -5.34 -1.76 9.20
N VAL A 193 -4.63 -2.49 10.04
CA VAL A 193 -4.40 -3.93 9.86
C VAL A 193 -5.61 -4.70 10.38
N SER A 194 -6.33 -5.39 9.50
CA SER A 194 -7.49 -6.22 9.86
C SER A 194 -7.15 -7.71 10.00
N ASN A 195 -6.12 -8.19 9.28
CA ASN A 195 -5.66 -9.57 9.39
C ASN A 195 -4.16 -9.68 9.05
N ARG A 196 -3.54 -10.81 9.40
CA ARG A 196 -2.12 -11.08 9.14
C ARG A 196 -1.80 -12.58 9.20
N ASN A 197 -0.68 -12.99 8.58
CA ASN A 197 -0.18 -14.35 8.71
C ASN A 197 0.65 -14.53 10.02
N ASP A 198 1.05 -15.77 10.31
CA ASP A 198 1.79 -16.10 11.53
C ASP A 198 3.21 -15.53 11.59
N GLN A 199 3.81 -15.19 10.44
CA GLN A 199 5.15 -14.61 10.35
C GLN A 199 5.14 -13.08 10.52
N ALA A 200 4.00 -12.45 10.34
CA ALA A 200 3.85 -11.00 10.44
C ALA A 200 3.96 -10.52 11.89
N LEU A 201 4.52 -9.33 12.09
CA LEU A 201 4.68 -8.71 13.42
C LEU A 201 3.30 -8.39 14.01
N LYS A 202 3.00 -8.96 15.17
CA LYS A 202 1.67 -8.90 15.78
C LYS A 202 1.34 -7.53 16.36
N GLU A 203 2.35 -6.77 16.75
CA GLU A 203 2.23 -5.44 17.34
C GLU A 203 1.85 -4.36 16.33
N ILE A 204 2.09 -4.55 15.04
CA ILE A 204 1.72 -3.57 14.02
C ILE A 204 0.20 -3.53 13.90
N THR A 205 -0.37 -2.35 14.16
CA THR A 205 -1.82 -2.11 14.09
C THR A 205 -2.23 -1.32 12.87
N HIS A 206 -1.32 -0.46 12.37
CA HIS A 206 -1.57 0.43 11.23
C HIS A 206 -0.32 0.60 10.39
N PHE A 207 -0.54 1.09 9.15
CA PHE A 207 0.53 1.65 8.33
C PHE A 207 0.14 3.06 7.88
N THR A 208 1.12 3.96 7.86
CA THR A 208 1.00 5.22 7.12
C THR A 208 1.83 5.14 5.85
N TRP A 209 1.32 5.75 4.80
CA TRP A 209 1.85 5.71 3.45
C TRP A 209 2.04 7.12 2.96
N GLN A 210 3.18 7.41 2.31
CA GLN A 210 3.46 8.74 1.81
C GLN A 210 4.16 8.64 0.47
N ILE A 211 3.67 9.39 -0.52
CA ILE A 211 4.35 9.54 -1.80
C ILE A 211 5.02 10.92 -1.80
N PRO A 212 6.33 11.01 -1.53
CA PRO A 212 7.05 12.27 -1.51
C PRO A 212 7.21 12.85 -2.91
N ILE A 213 7.42 14.16 -3.00
CA ILE A 213 7.86 14.82 -4.23
C ILE A 213 9.39 14.92 -4.16
N GLU A 214 10.06 14.44 -5.19
CA GLU A 214 11.53 14.46 -5.25
C GLU A 214 12.08 15.89 -5.12
N GLY A 215 13.10 16.06 -4.28
CA GLY A 215 13.72 17.36 -3.99
C GLY A 215 12.88 18.29 -3.11
N LYS A 216 11.74 17.84 -2.57
CA LYS A 216 10.96 18.57 -1.58
C LYS A 216 11.15 17.97 -0.20
N GLU A 217 11.35 18.83 0.79
CA GLU A 217 11.33 18.42 2.19
C GLU A 217 9.88 18.30 2.66
N MET A 218 9.57 17.20 3.33
CA MET A 218 8.29 17.04 4.01
C MET A 218 8.36 17.75 5.35
N ASP A 219 8.02 19.03 5.35
CA ASP A 219 7.93 19.82 6.56
C ASP A 219 6.54 19.63 7.21
N TRP A 220 6.39 18.52 7.91
CA TRP A 220 5.14 18.09 8.54
C TRP A 220 4.66 19.07 9.60
N TRP A 221 5.61 19.63 10.34
CA TRP A 221 5.37 20.39 11.54
C TRP A 221 5.89 21.83 11.42
N SER A 222 5.72 22.43 10.24
CA SER A 222 6.17 23.79 10.01
C SER A 222 5.31 24.84 10.70
N GLU A 223 5.91 25.98 10.93
CA GLU A 223 5.23 27.19 11.41
C GLU A 223 3.97 27.54 10.56
N LYS A 224 4.03 27.24 9.25
CA LYS A 224 2.88 27.43 8.35
C LYS A 224 1.70 26.53 8.69
N SER A 225 1.94 25.34 9.21
CA SER A 225 0.90 24.40 9.63
C SER A 225 0.21 24.85 10.93
N SER A 226 0.88 25.67 11.76
CA SER A 226 0.33 26.20 13.01
C SER A 226 -0.95 27.00 12.80
N SER A 227 -1.08 27.67 11.65
CA SER A 227 -2.27 28.47 11.31
C SER A 227 -3.54 27.65 11.14
N ILE A 228 -3.43 26.34 10.85
CA ILE A 228 -4.60 25.43 10.72
C ILE A 228 -5.33 25.31 12.06
N PHE A 229 -4.57 25.32 13.16
CA PHE A 229 -5.09 25.08 14.52
C PHE A 229 -5.08 26.31 15.43
N GLY A 230 -5.01 27.51 14.87
CA GLY A 230 -5.09 28.74 15.63
C GLY A 230 -3.81 29.20 16.30
N GLY A 231 -2.66 28.75 15.82
CA GLY A 231 -1.34 29.22 16.22
C GLY A 231 -0.42 28.18 16.85
N GLU A 232 0.85 28.56 17.06
CA GLU A 232 1.92 27.65 17.47
C GLU A 232 1.64 26.88 18.76
N PHE A 233 1.03 27.53 19.77
CA PHE A 233 0.75 26.87 21.04
C PHE A 233 -0.22 25.68 20.88
N ALA A 234 -1.36 25.92 20.23
CA ALA A 234 -2.36 24.88 19.98
C ALA A 234 -1.77 23.77 19.11
N TYR A 235 -1.06 24.15 18.05
CA TYR A 235 -0.38 23.23 17.15
C TYR A 235 0.64 22.34 17.86
N GLY A 236 1.52 22.91 18.70
CA GLY A 236 2.49 22.12 19.47
C GLY A 236 1.83 21.12 20.43
N LYS A 237 0.69 21.47 21.03
CA LYS A 237 -0.09 20.54 21.87
C LYS A 237 -0.69 19.39 21.06
N LEU A 238 -1.25 19.70 19.90
CA LEU A 238 -1.84 18.69 19.01
C LEU A 238 -0.76 17.77 18.42
N ALA A 239 0.41 18.31 18.05
CA ALA A 239 1.55 17.54 17.60
C ALA A 239 2.01 16.49 18.62
N ASN A 240 2.10 16.91 19.89
CA ASN A 240 2.45 16.00 20.98
C ASN A 240 1.40 14.90 21.14
N LEU A 241 0.10 15.25 21.10
CA LEU A 241 -0.98 14.24 21.19
C LEU A 241 -0.91 13.21 20.07
N VAL A 242 -0.65 13.63 18.82
CA VAL A 242 -0.44 12.71 17.71
C VAL A 242 0.80 11.83 17.95
N GLY A 243 1.90 12.43 18.43
CA GLY A 243 3.13 11.68 18.76
C GLY A 243 2.92 10.63 19.86
N GLU A 244 2.17 10.99 20.91
CA GLU A 244 1.85 10.11 22.03
C GLU A 244 0.80 9.03 21.69
N SER A 245 -0.03 9.27 20.67
CA SER A 245 -1.08 8.32 20.27
C SER A 245 -0.57 7.07 19.57
N ARG A 246 0.68 7.09 19.11
CA ARG A 246 1.31 6.02 18.33
C ARG A 246 2.79 5.82 18.65
N LYS A 247 3.29 4.64 18.32
CA LYS A 247 4.73 4.35 18.27
C LYS A 247 5.07 3.90 16.84
N VAL A 248 6.06 4.54 16.23
CA VAL A 248 6.65 4.05 14.96
C VAL A 248 7.55 2.86 15.30
N LEU A 249 7.20 1.69 14.77
CA LEU A 249 8.00 0.47 14.93
C LEU A 249 9.16 0.45 13.94
N GLY A 250 8.90 0.90 12.72
CA GLY A 250 9.89 0.99 11.66
C GLY A 250 9.36 1.75 10.46
N SER A 251 10.29 2.28 9.68
CA SER A 251 10.03 3.05 8.45
C SER A 251 10.81 2.44 7.29
N GLY A 252 10.21 2.44 6.10
CA GLY A 252 10.85 1.98 4.88
C GLY A 252 10.63 2.95 3.72
N LYS A 253 11.68 3.18 2.92
CA LYS A 253 11.58 3.83 1.62
C LYS A 253 11.61 2.76 0.54
N LEU A 254 10.55 2.70 -0.26
CA LEU A 254 10.34 1.69 -1.28
C LEU A 254 10.22 2.33 -2.65
N GLN A 255 10.77 1.67 -3.67
CA GLN A 255 10.66 2.11 -5.06
C GLN A 255 9.71 1.20 -5.82
N LEU A 256 8.72 1.78 -6.50
CA LEU A 256 7.83 1.05 -7.40
C LEU A 256 8.62 0.54 -8.61
N ILE A 257 8.68 -0.77 -8.80
CA ILE A 257 9.42 -1.39 -9.91
C ILE A 257 8.54 -2.09 -10.94
N MET A 258 7.32 -2.51 -10.55
CA MET A 258 6.31 -3.05 -11.47
C MET A 258 4.91 -2.70 -10.96
N SER A 259 3.96 -2.45 -11.86
CA SER A 259 2.54 -2.26 -11.51
C SER A 259 1.63 -2.68 -12.65
N GLU A 260 0.42 -3.13 -12.29
CA GLU A 260 -0.69 -3.45 -13.20
C GLU A 260 -1.99 -2.88 -12.61
N LYS A 261 -2.86 -2.38 -13.52
CA LYS A 261 -4.10 -1.66 -13.18
C LYS A 261 -5.26 -2.12 -14.03
#